data_e5012d0e0fcaa1825e5cf7366dd0d957
#
_entry.id   e5012d0e0fcaa1825e5cf7366dd0d957
#
_cell.length_a   1.000
_cell.length_b   1.000
_cell.length_c   1.000
_cell.angle_alpha   90.00
_cell.angle_beta   90.00
_cell.angle_gamma   90.00
#
_symmetry.space_group_name_H-M   'P 1'
#
loop_
_entity.id
_entity.type
_entity.pdbx_description
1 polymer ?
#
loop_
_entity_poly.entity_id
_entity_poly.type
_entity_poly.pdbx_seq_one_letter_code
_entity_poly.pdbx_strand_id
1 'polypeptide(L)'
;MAELKEIGKQAKAARYILAGLDTDTKNKALFTAAECLEADAADILAENAKDLEAGRSRSMPEGLLDRLSLTQKRISDMAEGLRQVAALPDPVGEILDTFTRPNGLVISKRRVPLGVIGIIYESRPNVTADAFGLCFKAGNAVILKGGSDAIFSNLAIEKSLHRALAQCNIPETAVQLIPSTDRAVTQEMMRLNESIDVLIPRGGAGLIKMVVENSTVPVIETGTGNCHIYVDADADFDMAIRIILNAKTQRVGVCNACESLVIHESICDSFLPKLYQALREKDVEIHADDRAFLEIDGCVPATEADYGTEYLALKLSVKTVSSLEEAIGHINRYNTGHSEAIITNNEAHARTFLDQVDAACVYVNASTRFTDGFEFGFGAEIGISTQMLHARGPMGLKELTSYKYTIRGNGQTRS
;
A
#
# COMPACT_ATOMS: atom_id res chain seq x y z
N MET A 1 12.05 -15.91 -21.48
CA MET A 1 13.46 -15.71 -21.03
C MET A 1 14.20 -14.61 -21.77
N ALA A 2 14.41 -14.68 -23.07
CA ALA A 2 15.16 -13.64 -23.80
C ALA A 2 14.49 -12.26 -23.71
N GLU A 3 13.18 -12.19 -23.91
CA GLU A 3 12.38 -10.97 -23.86
C GLU A 3 12.42 -10.30 -22.46
N LEU A 4 12.25 -11.04 -21.38
CA LEU A 4 12.29 -10.50 -20.01
C LEU A 4 13.68 -9.94 -19.65
N LYS A 5 14.75 -10.59 -20.11
CA LYS A 5 16.11 -10.08 -19.92
C LYS A 5 16.36 -8.79 -20.69
N GLU A 6 15.78 -8.66 -21.88
CA GLU A 6 15.89 -7.44 -22.67
C GLU A 6 15.10 -6.29 -22.02
N ILE A 7 13.87 -6.53 -21.58
CA ILE A 7 13.08 -5.58 -20.75
C ILE A 7 13.91 -5.09 -19.57
N GLY A 8 14.49 -6.02 -18.80
CA GLY A 8 15.32 -5.69 -17.65
C GLY A 8 16.56 -4.84 -18.00
N LYS A 9 17.26 -5.16 -19.08
CA LYS A 9 18.41 -4.40 -19.56
C LYS A 9 18.02 -2.97 -19.97
N GLN A 10 16.91 -2.82 -20.66
CA GLN A 10 16.40 -1.53 -21.11
C GLN A 10 15.97 -0.66 -19.91
N ALA A 11 15.25 -1.21 -18.93
CA ALA A 11 14.89 -0.51 -17.69
C ALA A 11 16.14 -0.06 -16.91
N LYS A 12 17.18 -0.92 -16.86
CA LYS A 12 18.45 -0.59 -16.21
C LYS A 12 19.20 0.54 -16.92
N ALA A 13 19.09 0.65 -18.23
CA ALA A 13 19.62 1.79 -18.98
C ALA A 13 18.80 3.07 -18.70
N ALA A 14 17.48 2.97 -18.74
CA ALA A 14 16.57 4.10 -18.49
C ALA A 14 16.75 4.72 -17.11
N ARG A 15 16.98 3.93 -16.03
CA ARG A 15 17.13 4.43 -14.66
C ARG A 15 18.18 5.51 -14.50
N TYR A 16 19.28 5.45 -15.26
CA TYR A 16 20.35 6.45 -15.18
C TYR A 16 19.91 7.78 -15.78
N ILE A 17 19.09 7.76 -16.83
CA ILE A 17 18.50 8.95 -17.44
C ILE A 17 17.50 9.55 -16.47
N LEU A 18 16.58 8.73 -15.91
CA LEU A 18 15.53 9.17 -15.00
C LEU A 18 16.09 9.79 -13.71
N ALA A 19 17.15 9.22 -13.16
CA ALA A 19 17.83 9.75 -11.97
C ALA A 19 18.44 11.14 -12.17
N GLY A 20 18.68 11.56 -13.43
CA GLY A 20 19.22 12.85 -13.82
C GLY A 20 18.18 13.90 -14.24
N LEU A 21 16.90 13.51 -14.36
CA LEU A 21 15.84 14.45 -14.73
C LEU A 21 15.58 15.45 -13.60
N ASP A 22 15.40 16.71 -13.99
CA ASP A 22 14.93 17.73 -13.07
C ASP A 22 13.42 17.62 -12.80
N THR A 23 12.96 18.32 -11.75
CA THR A 23 11.58 18.31 -11.31
C THR A 23 10.60 18.79 -12.38
N ASP A 24 10.97 19.83 -13.13
CA ASP A 24 10.09 20.43 -14.15
C ASP A 24 9.88 19.46 -15.31
N THR A 25 10.92 18.77 -15.75
CA THR A 25 10.85 17.74 -16.78
C THR A 25 9.97 16.57 -16.34
N LYS A 26 10.12 16.11 -15.10
CA LYS A 26 9.27 15.05 -14.53
C LYS A 26 7.80 15.49 -14.45
N ASN A 27 7.55 16.70 -13.96
CA ASN A 27 6.20 17.24 -13.85
C ASN A 27 5.52 17.36 -15.21
N LYS A 28 6.24 17.91 -16.20
CA LYS A 28 5.74 18.01 -17.57
C LYS A 28 5.35 16.65 -18.13
N ALA A 29 6.20 15.63 -17.94
CA ALA A 29 5.89 14.29 -18.43
C ALA A 29 4.66 13.68 -17.76
N LEU A 30 4.46 13.88 -16.46
CA LEU A 30 3.28 13.42 -15.73
C LEU A 30 2.00 14.14 -16.18
N PHE A 31 2.05 15.47 -16.40
CA PHE A 31 0.91 16.20 -16.95
C PHE A 31 0.58 15.72 -18.37
N THR A 32 1.60 15.53 -19.23
CA THR A 32 1.40 14.98 -20.58
C THR A 32 0.83 13.56 -20.53
N ALA A 33 1.26 12.72 -19.57
CA ALA A 33 0.72 11.37 -19.39
C ALA A 33 -0.76 11.41 -18.99
N ALA A 34 -1.16 12.33 -18.11
CA ALA A 34 -2.57 12.54 -17.75
C ALA A 34 -3.41 12.95 -18.97
N GLU A 35 -2.92 13.89 -19.77
CA GLU A 35 -3.59 14.31 -21.02
C GLU A 35 -3.70 13.17 -22.04
N CYS A 36 -2.65 12.35 -22.17
CA CYS A 36 -2.66 11.19 -23.07
C CYS A 36 -3.68 10.13 -22.63
N LEU A 37 -3.80 9.84 -21.30
CA LEU A 37 -4.80 8.91 -20.78
C LEU A 37 -6.24 9.38 -21.08
N GLU A 38 -6.52 10.66 -20.90
CA GLU A 38 -7.83 11.23 -21.19
C GLU A 38 -8.14 11.22 -22.69
N ALA A 39 -7.16 11.54 -23.52
CA ALA A 39 -7.30 11.53 -24.99
C ALA A 39 -7.51 10.12 -25.54
N ASP A 40 -6.87 9.10 -24.95
CA ASP A 40 -6.97 7.70 -25.37
C ASP A 40 -8.09 6.93 -24.65
N ALA A 41 -8.95 7.62 -23.88
CA ALA A 41 -9.96 6.97 -23.04
C ALA A 41 -10.87 6.01 -23.82
N ALA A 42 -11.25 6.35 -25.05
CA ALA A 42 -12.10 5.50 -25.89
C ALA A 42 -11.38 4.17 -26.23
N ASP A 43 -10.11 4.23 -26.59
CA ASP A 43 -9.30 3.04 -26.91
C ASP A 43 -9.09 2.18 -25.65
N ILE A 44 -8.76 2.81 -24.52
CA ILE A 44 -8.61 2.11 -23.23
C ILE A 44 -9.90 1.40 -22.83
N LEU A 45 -11.06 2.04 -22.98
CA LEU A 45 -12.36 1.43 -22.67
C LEU A 45 -12.70 0.28 -23.62
N ALA A 46 -12.34 0.39 -24.90
CA ALA A 46 -12.54 -0.68 -25.87
C ALA A 46 -11.70 -1.92 -25.52
N GLU A 47 -10.45 -1.74 -25.09
CA GLU A 47 -9.59 -2.82 -24.62
C GLU A 47 -10.07 -3.39 -23.27
N ASN A 48 -10.54 -2.55 -22.35
CA ASN A 48 -11.11 -3.01 -21.08
C ASN A 48 -12.39 -3.85 -21.28
N ALA A 49 -13.19 -3.55 -22.30
CA ALA A 49 -14.37 -4.36 -22.61
C ALA A 49 -13.99 -5.82 -22.92
N LYS A 50 -12.84 -6.08 -23.54
CA LYS A 50 -12.32 -7.44 -23.82
C LYS A 50 -11.97 -8.17 -22.53
N ASP A 51 -11.30 -7.48 -21.59
CA ASP A 51 -10.97 -8.05 -20.28
C ASP A 51 -12.24 -8.40 -19.49
N LEU A 52 -13.26 -7.52 -19.51
CA LEU A 52 -14.53 -7.75 -18.83
C LEU A 52 -15.31 -8.91 -19.45
N GLU A 53 -15.34 -9.04 -20.77
CA GLU A 53 -16.00 -10.16 -21.46
C GLU A 53 -15.29 -11.50 -21.11
N ALA A 54 -13.97 -11.51 -21.13
CA ALA A 54 -13.18 -12.66 -20.70
C ALA A 54 -13.40 -13.00 -19.21
N GLY A 55 -13.53 -12.00 -18.34
CA GLY A 55 -13.85 -12.20 -16.92
C GLY A 55 -15.23 -12.81 -16.71
N ARG A 56 -16.26 -12.29 -17.39
CA ARG A 56 -17.62 -12.83 -17.32
C ARG A 56 -17.71 -14.27 -17.85
N SER A 57 -17.02 -14.57 -18.95
CA SER A 57 -16.99 -15.92 -19.51
C SER A 57 -16.37 -16.96 -18.58
N ARG A 58 -15.50 -16.54 -17.65
CA ARG A 58 -14.89 -17.38 -16.60
C ARG A 58 -15.64 -17.34 -15.27
N SER A 59 -16.85 -16.76 -15.25
CA SER A 59 -17.66 -16.60 -14.02
C SER A 59 -16.92 -15.88 -12.90
N MET A 60 -16.16 -14.82 -13.24
CA MET A 60 -15.47 -13.99 -12.27
C MET A 60 -16.46 -13.36 -11.29
N PRO A 61 -16.20 -13.37 -9.97
CA PRO A 61 -17.05 -12.74 -8.98
C PRO A 61 -17.28 -11.24 -9.27
N GLU A 62 -18.50 -10.75 -9.00
CA GLU A 62 -18.93 -9.38 -9.30
C GLU A 62 -17.97 -8.32 -8.72
N GLY A 63 -17.49 -8.52 -7.48
CA GLY A 63 -16.53 -7.62 -6.85
C GLY A 63 -15.17 -7.55 -7.55
N LEU A 64 -14.75 -8.62 -8.25
CA LEU A 64 -13.54 -8.60 -9.07
C LEU A 64 -13.80 -7.97 -10.43
N LEU A 65 -14.99 -8.18 -11.02
CA LEU A 65 -15.41 -7.49 -12.24
C LEU A 65 -15.51 -5.99 -12.03
N ASP A 66 -16.03 -5.52 -10.89
CA ASP A 66 -16.03 -4.09 -10.56
C ASP A 66 -14.61 -3.52 -10.44
N ARG A 67 -13.68 -4.25 -9.79
CA ARG A 67 -12.27 -3.83 -9.70
C ARG A 67 -11.57 -3.75 -11.07
N LEU A 68 -11.93 -4.65 -11.99
CA LEU A 68 -11.40 -4.71 -13.34
C LEU A 68 -11.99 -3.63 -14.24
N SER A 69 -13.24 -3.23 -13.98
CA SER A 69 -14.00 -2.31 -14.83
C SER A 69 -13.38 -0.93 -14.84
N LEU A 70 -13.18 -0.36 -16.02
CA LEU A 70 -12.89 1.05 -16.25
C LEU A 70 -14.14 1.77 -16.74
N THR A 71 -14.23 3.04 -16.39
CA THR A 71 -15.23 3.99 -16.88
C THR A 71 -14.50 5.27 -17.26
N GLN A 72 -15.15 6.15 -18.02
CA GLN A 72 -14.59 7.47 -18.32
C GLN A 72 -14.14 8.20 -17.05
N LYS A 73 -14.96 8.10 -15.97
CA LYS A 73 -14.62 8.69 -14.67
C LYS A 73 -13.36 8.05 -14.09
N ARG A 74 -13.25 6.73 -14.07
CA ARG A 74 -12.06 6.01 -13.52
C ARG A 74 -10.79 6.34 -14.31
N ILE A 75 -10.87 6.57 -15.63
CA ILE A 75 -9.73 7.04 -16.43
C ILE A 75 -9.38 8.49 -16.06
N SER A 76 -10.37 9.36 -15.92
CA SER A 76 -10.15 10.73 -15.45
C SER A 76 -9.55 10.76 -14.04
N ASP A 77 -9.99 9.87 -13.15
CA ASP A 77 -9.42 9.75 -11.80
C ASP A 77 -7.94 9.29 -11.83
N MET A 78 -7.56 8.38 -12.75
CA MET A 78 -6.16 8.02 -12.99
C MET A 78 -5.32 9.20 -13.49
N ALA A 79 -5.85 9.97 -14.44
CA ALA A 79 -5.19 11.17 -14.96
C ALA A 79 -5.00 12.23 -13.86
N GLU A 80 -6.02 12.43 -13.03
CA GLU A 80 -5.94 13.33 -11.88
C GLU A 80 -4.90 12.85 -10.85
N GLY A 81 -4.82 11.54 -10.61
CA GLY A 81 -3.77 10.94 -9.77
C GLY A 81 -2.37 11.30 -10.25
N LEU A 82 -2.11 11.25 -11.56
CA LEU A 82 -0.82 11.66 -12.13
C LEU A 82 -0.55 13.16 -11.95
N ARG A 83 -1.57 14.02 -12.07
CA ARG A 83 -1.45 15.47 -11.81
C ARG A 83 -1.11 15.75 -10.34
N GLN A 84 -1.75 15.03 -9.43
CA GLN A 84 -1.48 15.14 -8.00
C GLN A 84 -0.04 14.69 -7.67
N VAL A 85 0.43 13.59 -8.24
CA VAL A 85 1.83 13.15 -8.10
C VAL A 85 2.80 14.19 -8.66
N ALA A 86 2.47 14.82 -9.80
CA ALA A 86 3.29 15.90 -10.37
C ALA A 86 3.43 17.09 -9.41
N ALA A 87 2.35 17.43 -8.67
CA ALA A 87 2.33 18.54 -7.72
C ALA A 87 3.11 18.26 -6.42
N LEU A 88 3.39 16.98 -6.10
CA LEU A 88 4.14 16.61 -4.91
C LEU A 88 5.61 17.08 -5.01
N PRO A 89 6.25 17.42 -3.87
CA PRO A 89 7.68 17.70 -3.83
C PRO A 89 8.51 16.53 -4.38
N ASP A 90 9.47 16.83 -5.23
CA ASP A 90 10.41 15.82 -5.75
C ASP A 90 11.38 15.40 -4.65
N PRO A 91 11.43 14.13 -4.26
CA PRO A 91 12.32 13.68 -3.21
C PRO A 91 13.77 13.53 -3.67
N VAL A 92 14.02 13.43 -4.99
CA VAL A 92 15.36 13.14 -5.53
C VAL A 92 16.28 14.32 -5.34
N GLY A 93 17.40 14.09 -4.68
CA GLY A 93 18.38 15.13 -4.42
C GLY A 93 18.22 15.86 -3.07
N GLU A 94 17.15 15.59 -2.32
CA GLU A 94 16.97 16.11 -0.95
C GLU A 94 18.19 15.78 -0.09
N ILE A 95 18.73 16.80 0.59
CA ILE A 95 19.81 16.62 1.56
C ILE A 95 19.19 16.33 2.92
N LEU A 96 19.39 15.10 3.38
CA LEU A 96 18.83 14.61 4.65
C LEU A 96 19.66 15.04 5.86
N ASP A 97 20.99 15.15 5.67
CA ASP A 97 21.93 15.54 6.71
C ASP A 97 23.24 16.02 6.08
N THR A 98 23.98 16.90 6.77
CA THR A 98 25.31 17.33 6.37
C THR A 98 26.17 17.58 7.62
N PHE A 99 27.37 17.01 7.67
CA PHE A 99 28.31 17.21 8.73
C PHE A 99 29.75 17.33 8.22
N THR A 100 30.57 18.11 8.93
CA THR A 100 31.99 18.31 8.63
C THR A 100 32.83 17.49 9.59
N ARG A 101 33.80 16.74 9.07
CA ARG A 101 34.74 15.96 9.88
C ARG A 101 35.91 16.84 10.37
N PRO A 102 36.61 16.46 11.45
CA PRO A 102 37.78 17.23 11.94
C PRO A 102 38.88 17.46 10.90
N ASN A 103 39.00 16.57 9.90
CA ASN A 103 39.97 16.69 8.81
C ASN A 103 39.46 17.58 7.65
N GLY A 104 38.30 18.23 7.79
CA GLY A 104 37.70 19.11 6.78
C GLY A 104 36.87 18.46 5.71
N LEU A 105 36.67 17.12 5.72
CA LEU A 105 35.72 16.47 4.80
C LEU A 105 34.30 16.91 5.14
N VAL A 106 33.57 17.37 4.12
CA VAL A 106 32.12 17.64 4.20
C VAL A 106 31.36 16.45 3.64
N ILE A 107 30.57 15.81 4.48
CA ILE A 107 29.80 14.61 4.14
C ILE A 107 28.31 14.98 4.19
N SER A 108 27.61 14.78 3.06
CA SER A 108 26.16 14.98 2.97
C SER A 108 25.46 13.65 2.66
N LYS A 109 24.39 13.36 3.37
CA LYS A 109 23.45 12.26 3.09
C LYS A 109 22.39 12.77 2.13
N ARG A 110 22.38 12.27 0.90
CA ARG A 110 21.51 12.74 -0.19
C ARG A 110 20.56 11.64 -0.65
N ARG A 111 19.28 11.96 -0.81
CA ARG A 111 18.27 11.05 -1.31
C ARG A 111 18.47 10.74 -2.81
N VAL A 112 18.33 9.48 -3.18
CA VAL A 112 18.47 8.97 -4.56
C VAL A 112 17.38 7.95 -4.88
N PRO A 113 17.02 7.75 -6.17
CA PRO A 113 16.10 6.68 -6.56
C PRO A 113 16.57 5.31 -6.08
N LEU A 114 15.63 4.37 -5.90
CA LEU A 114 15.96 2.94 -5.67
C LEU A 114 16.60 2.31 -6.92
N GLY A 115 16.12 2.68 -8.11
CA GLY A 115 16.66 2.21 -9.38
C GLY A 115 15.61 1.65 -10.33
N VAL A 116 15.54 0.34 -10.50
CA VAL A 116 14.48 -0.36 -11.24
C VAL A 116 13.56 -1.05 -10.26
N ILE A 117 12.30 -0.67 -10.26
CA ILE A 117 11.26 -1.24 -9.40
C ILE A 117 10.42 -2.21 -10.23
N GLY A 118 10.32 -3.45 -9.79
CA GLY A 118 9.38 -4.43 -10.34
C GLY A 118 8.08 -4.41 -9.55
N ILE A 119 6.92 -4.33 -10.20
CA ILE A 119 5.62 -4.37 -9.54
C ILE A 119 4.80 -5.51 -10.09
N ILE A 120 4.39 -6.43 -9.21
CA ILE A 120 3.52 -7.57 -9.54
C ILE A 120 2.15 -7.30 -8.93
N TYR A 121 1.10 -7.20 -9.77
CA TYR A 121 -0.23 -6.80 -9.30
C TYR A 121 -1.37 -7.57 -9.95
N GLU A 122 -2.51 -7.60 -9.28
CA GLU A 122 -3.72 -8.32 -9.70
C GLU A 122 -4.81 -7.35 -10.16
N SER A 123 -5.66 -7.80 -11.07
CA SER A 123 -6.99 -7.29 -11.47
C SER A 123 -7.34 -5.81 -11.18
N ARG A 124 -6.38 -4.88 -11.35
CA ARG A 124 -6.55 -3.44 -11.10
C ARG A 124 -5.83 -2.64 -12.17
N PRO A 125 -6.47 -2.33 -13.32
CA PRO A 125 -5.82 -1.61 -14.42
C PRO A 125 -5.24 -0.24 -14.01
N ASN A 126 -5.88 0.47 -13.07
CA ASN A 126 -5.39 1.75 -12.55
C ASN A 126 -3.99 1.68 -11.94
N VAL A 127 -3.58 0.53 -11.39
CA VAL A 127 -2.23 0.36 -10.81
C VAL A 127 -1.14 0.61 -11.84
N THR A 128 -1.40 0.36 -13.13
CA THR A 128 -0.45 0.64 -14.22
C THR A 128 -0.05 2.12 -14.25
N ALA A 129 -1.03 3.03 -14.18
CA ALA A 129 -0.80 4.47 -14.17
C ALA A 129 -0.25 4.96 -12.82
N ASP A 130 -0.82 4.48 -11.71
CA ASP A 130 -0.40 4.88 -10.35
C ASP A 130 1.06 4.50 -10.09
N ALA A 131 1.43 3.26 -10.44
CA ALA A 131 2.78 2.75 -10.30
C ALA A 131 3.79 3.51 -11.17
N PHE A 132 3.42 3.81 -12.43
CA PHE A 132 4.23 4.66 -13.28
C PHE A 132 4.46 6.02 -12.64
N GLY A 133 3.39 6.72 -12.25
CA GLY A 133 3.47 8.08 -11.73
C GLY A 133 4.39 8.20 -10.51
N LEU A 134 4.21 7.31 -9.53
CA LEU A 134 5.00 7.29 -8.30
C LEU A 134 6.46 6.92 -8.55
N CYS A 135 6.71 5.82 -9.28
CA CYS A 135 8.06 5.38 -9.59
C CYS A 135 8.82 6.42 -10.42
N PHE A 136 8.21 6.96 -11.46
CA PHE A 136 8.80 7.95 -12.35
C PHE A 136 9.11 9.26 -11.63
N LYS A 137 8.20 9.81 -10.82
CA LYS A 137 8.44 11.03 -10.04
C LYS A 137 9.59 10.85 -9.06
N ALA A 138 9.71 9.66 -8.44
CA ALA A 138 10.83 9.31 -7.57
C ALA A 138 12.11 8.95 -8.34
N GLY A 139 12.13 9.09 -9.68
CA GLY A 139 13.32 8.88 -10.53
C GLY A 139 13.64 7.43 -10.84
N ASN A 140 12.71 6.49 -10.64
CA ASN A 140 12.88 5.07 -10.90
C ASN A 140 12.33 4.68 -12.27
N ALA A 141 12.96 3.69 -12.91
CA ALA A 141 12.33 2.91 -13.97
C ALA A 141 11.41 1.84 -13.35
N VAL A 142 10.32 1.48 -14.03
CA VAL A 142 9.39 0.48 -13.52
C VAL A 142 9.12 -0.62 -14.53
N ILE A 143 9.15 -1.88 -14.05
CA ILE A 143 8.74 -3.06 -14.80
C ILE A 143 7.46 -3.59 -14.16
N LEU A 144 6.39 -3.64 -14.92
CA LEU A 144 5.05 -4.00 -14.49
C LEU A 144 4.71 -5.42 -14.91
N LYS A 145 4.17 -6.21 -14.01
CA LYS A 145 3.60 -7.53 -14.29
C LYS A 145 2.19 -7.59 -13.72
N GLY A 146 1.23 -7.22 -14.56
CA GLY A 146 -0.19 -7.32 -14.25
C GLY A 146 -0.71 -8.75 -14.30
N GLY A 147 -1.87 -8.98 -13.66
CA GLY A 147 -2.62 -10.22 -13.78
C GLY A 147 -3.14 -10.44 -15.20
N SER A 148 -3.40 -11.69 -15.55
CA SER A 148 -3.95 -12.08 -16.87
C SER A 148 -5.34 -11.51 -17.15
N ASP A 149 -6.04 -11.10 -16.10
CA ASP A 149 -7.43 -10.63 -16.19
C ASP A 149 -7.55 -9.21 -16.76
N ALA A 150 -6.47 -8.40 -16.68
CA ALA A 150 -6.45 -7.00 -17.07
C ALA A 150 -5.42 -6.71 -18.19
N ILE A 151 -5.00 -7.72 -18.94
CA ILE A 151 -3.86 -7.58 -19.85
C ILE A 151 -4.12 -6.56 -20.96
N PHE A 152 -5.32 -6.57 -21.57
CA PHE A 152 -5.64 -5.64 -22.65
C PHE A 152 -5.72 -4.19 -22.14
N SER A 153 -6.35 -3.98 -21.00
CA SER A 153 -6.42 -2.67 -20.35
C SER A 153 -5.02 -2.14 -20.00
N ASN A 154 -4.18 -2.98 -19.40
CA ASN A 154 -2.84 -2.60 -18.97
C ASN A 154 -1.96 -2.21 -20.16
N LEU A 155 -2.02 -2.96 -21.28
CA LEU A 155 -1.30 -2.64 -22.53
C LEU A 155 -1.79 -1.32 -23.15
N ALA A 156 -3.10 -1.05 -23.12
CA ALA A 156 -3.66 0.20 -23.63
C ALA A 156 -3.19 1.40 -22.80
N ILE A 157 -3.16 1.26 -21.47
CA ILE A 157 -2.66 2.30 -20.57
C ILE A 157 -1.15 2.53 -20.81
N GLU A 158 -0.34 1.47 -20.85
CA GLU A 158 1.10 1.56 -21.15
C GLU A 158 1.36 2.31 -22.46
N LYS A 159 0.61 1.99 -23.53
CA LYS A 159 0.72 2.68 -24.83
C LYS A 159 0.50 4.19 -24.72
N SER A 160 -0.47 4.62 -23.90
CA SER A 160 -0.72 6.05 -23.63
C SER A 160 0.45 6.69 -22.89
N LEU A 161 1.02 5.99 -21.90
CA LEU A 161 2.18 6.44 -21.15
C LEU A 161 3.44 6.56 -22.03
N HIS A 162 3.68 5.59 -22.91
CA HIS A 162 4.77 5.64 -23.90
C HIS A 162 4.65 6.83 -24.83
N ARG A 163 3.43 7.11 -25.34
CA ARG A 163 3.17 8.29 -26.14
C ARG A 163 3.52 9.59 -25.42
N ALA A 164 3.18 9.70 -24.14
CA ALA A 164 3.51 10.87 -23.32
C ALA A 164 5.02 11.03 -23.10
N LEU A 165 5.71 9.94 -22.80
CA LEU A 165 7.17 9.94 -22.63
C LEU A 165 7.88 10.35 -23.91
N ALA A 166 7.47 9.84 -25.09
CA ALA A 166 8.02 10.21 -26.38
C ALA A 166 7.82 11.71 -26.68
N GLN A 167 6.65 12.30 -26.37
CA GLN A 167 6.40 13.73 -26.51
C GLN A 167 7.31 14.60 -25.63
N CYS A 168 7.80 14.04 -24.53
CA CYS A 168 8.72 14.71 -23.61
C CYS A 168 10.19 14.38 -23.85
N ASN A 169 10.52 13.63 -24.91
CA ASN A 169 11.87 13.12 -25.23
C ASN A 169 12.48 12.28 -24.08
N ILE A 170 11.65 11.53 -23.39
CA ILE A 170 12.04 10.60 -22.33
C ILE A 170 11.93 9.17 -22.88
N PRO A 171 12.86 8.26 -22.55
CA PRO A 171 12.79 6.89 -23.04
C PRO A 171 11.48 6.20 -22.61
N GLU A 172 10.77 5.58 -23.56
CA GLU A 172 9.57 4.79 -23.29
C GLU A 172 9.86 3.64 -22.30
N THR A 173 11.09 3.16 -22.29
CA THR A 173 11.59 2.13 -21.39
C THR A 173 11.64 2.55 -19.90
N ALA A 174 11.23 3.79 -19.58
CA ALA A 174 10.99 4.25 -18.21
C ALA A 174 9.84 3.47 -17.53
N VAL A 175 8.86 3.00 -18.33
CA VAL A 175 7.81 2.07 -17.91
C VAL A 175 7.70 0.96 -18.93
N GLN A 176 7.67 -0.29 -18.46
CA GLN A 176 7.55 -1.45 -19.33
C GLN A 176 6.62 -2.48 -18.70
N LEU A 177 5.61 -2.91 -19.41
CA LEU A 177 4.70 -3.99 -19.01
C LEU A 177 5.18 -5.32 -19.61
N ILE A 178 5.24 -6.35 -18.81
CA ILE A 178 5.48 -7.71 -19.29
C ILE A 178 4.17 -8.23 -19.91
N PRO A 179 4.10 -8.43 -21.25
CA PRO A 179 2.86 -8.77 -21.94
C PRO A 179 2.43 -10.23 -21.72
N SER A 180 3.35 -11.08 -21.27
CA SER A 180 3.08 -12.50 -21.04
C SER A 180 2.12 -12.72 -19.86
N THR A 181 1.12 -13.57 -20.04
CA THR A 181 0.21 -14.02 -18.99
C THR A 181 0.69 -15.31 -18.28
N ASP A 182 1.81 -15.87 -18.70
CA ASP A 182 2.38 -17.09 -18.12
C ASP A 182 2.93 -16.81 -16.71
N ARG A 183 2.55 -17.67 -15.76
CA ARG A 183 3.03 -17.63 -14.37
C ARG A 183 4.53 -17.90 -14.26
N ALA A 184 5.11 -18.67 -15.18
CA ALA A 184 6.56 -18.92 -15.21
C ALA A 184 7.36 -17.63 -15.37
N VAL A 185 6.87 -16.68 -16.17
CA VAL A 185 7.50 -15.36 -16.34
C VAL A 185 7.48 -14.54 -15.06
N THR A 186 6.44 -14.68 -14.22
CA THR A 186 6.43 -14.06 -12.89
C THR A 186 7.52 -14.64 -11.99
N GLN A 187 7.73 -15.95 -12.02
CA GLN A 187 8.80 -16.61 -11.27
C GLN A 187 10.20 -16.18 -11.75
N GLU A 188 10.37 -16.01 -13.07
CA GLU A 188 11.62 -15.49 -13.63
C GLU A 188 11.86 -14.04 -13.21
N MET A 189 10.83 -13.19 -13.22
CA MET A 189 10.92 -11.80 -12.77
C MET A 189 11.39 -11.70 -11.32
N MET A 190 10.92 -12.57 -10.43
CA MET A 190 11.33 -12.62 -9.02
C MET A 190 12.81 -13.00 -8.82
N ARG A 191 13.49 -13.45 -9.87
CA ARG A 191 14.92 -13.85 -9.84
C ARG A 191 15.80 -12.96 -10.71
N LEU A 192 15.27 -11.86 -11.23
CA LEU A 192 15.98 -10.97 -12.17
C LEU A 192 16.84 -9.93 -11.42
N ASN A 193 17.67 -10.38 -10.47
CA ASN A 193 18.53 -9.56 -9.62
C ASN A 193 19.51 -8.66 -10.39
N GLU A 194 19.90 -9.06 -11.62
CA GLU A 194 20.80 -8.25 -12.45
C GLU A 194 20.14 -6.97 -12.98
N SER A 195 18.80 -6.91 -13.00
CA SER A 195 18.04 -5.83 -13.63
C SER A 195 17.04 -5.14 -12.75
N ILE A 196 16.47 -5.84 -11.76
CA ILE A 196 15.48 -5.30 -10.83
C ILE A 196 16.14 -5.11 -9.46
N ASP A 197 16.04 -3.92 -8.91
CA ASP A 197 16.64 -3.57 -7.63
C ASP A 197 15.71 -3.91 -6.45
N VAL A 198 14.37 -3.84 -6.68
CA VAL A 198 13.35 -4.17 -5.66
C VAL A 198 12.04 -4.59 -6.32
N LEU A 199 11.31 -5.51 -5.67
CA LEU A 199 9.95 -5.90 -6.06
C LEU A 199 8.92 -5.39 -5.05
N ILE A 200 7.75 -4.99 -5.55
CA ILE A 200 6.60 -4.59 -4.75
C ILE A 200 5.38 -5.40 -5.23
N PRO A 201 4.93 -6.41 -4.47
CA PRO A 201 3.69 -7.12 -4.77
C PRO A 201 2.46 -6.27 -4.38
N ARG A 202 1.42 -6.29 -5.24
CA ARG A 202 0.15 -5.58 -5.04
C ARG A 202 -1.04 -6.50 -5.33
N GLY A 203 -1.56 -7.16 -4.30
CA GLY A 203 -2.66 -8.12 -4.47
C GLY A 203 -3.10 -8.73 -3.15
N GLY A 204 -3.77 -9.86 -3.21
CA GLY A 204 -4.19 -10.61 -2.03
C GLY A 204 -3.01 -11.29 -1.31
N ALA A 205 -3.27 -11.75 -0.06
CA ALA A 205 -2.29 -12.42 0.80
C ALA A 205 -1.51 -13.53 0.09
N GLY A 206 -2.18 -14.31 -0.78
CA GLY A 206 -1.55 -15.40 -1.52
C GLY A 206 -0.48 -14.93 -2.51
N LEU A 207 -0.71 -13.82 -3.23
CA LEU A 207 0.30 -13.24 -4.12
C LEU A 207 1.47 -12.70 -3.31
N ILE A 208 1.20 -11.93 -2.25
CA ILE A 208 2.24 -11.33 -1.41
C ILE A 208 3.14 -12.42 -0.84
N LYS A 209 2.55 -13.43 -0.20
CA LYS A 209 3.27 -14.58 0.36
C LYS A 209 4.13 -15.28 -0.69
N MET A 210 3.54 -15.56 -1.87
CA MET A 210 4.25 -16.22 -2.96
C MET A 210 5.48 -15.41 -3.42
N VAL A 211 5.37 -14.09 -3.53
CA VAL A 211 6.49 -13.23 -3.92
C VAL A 211 7.55 -13.19 -2.83
N VAL A 212 7.17 -13.00 -1.57
CA VAL A 212 8.11 -12.94 -0.42
C VAL A 212 8.89 -14.24 -0.26
N GLU A 213 8.22 -15.41 -0.38
CA GLU A 213 8.87 -16.72 -0.20
C GLU A 213 9.75 -17.16 -1.38
N ASN A 214 9.49 -16.67 -2.60
CA ASN A 214 10.16 -17.18 -3.80
C ASN A 214 11.08 -16.19 -4.49
N SER A 215 11.08 -14.91 -4.08
CA SER A 215 11.92 -13.89 -4.69
C SER A 215 13.36 -13.95 -4.17
N THR A 216 14.31 -13.81 -5.09
CA THR A 216 15.71 -13.50 -4.76
C THR A 216 16.01 -12.01 -4.92
N VAL A 217 15.17 -11.27 -5.62
CA VAL A 217 15.17 -9.80 -5.63
C VAL A 217 14.60 -9.32 -4.31
N PRO A 218 15.19 -8.30 -3.64
CA PRO A 218 14.62 -7.71 -2.43
C PRO A 218 13.14 -7.32 -2.62
N VAL A 219 12.29 -7.60 -1.63
CA VAL A 219 10.86 -7.31 -1.69
C VAL A 219 10.52 -6.23 -0.66
N ILE A 220 9.74 -5.22 -1.08
CA ILE A 220 9.01 -4.36 -0.14
C ILE A 220 7.60 -4.93 -0.06
N GLU A 221 7.30 -5.53 1.08
CA GLU A 221 6.03 -6.21 1.32
C GLU A 221 4.92 -5.20 1.58
N THR A 222 3.80 -5.32 0.85
CA THR A 222 2.56 -4.63 1.20
C THR A 222 1.71 -5.59 2.02
N GLY A 223 1.31 -5.18 3.24
CA GLY A 223 0.65 -6.08 4.18
C GLY A 223 -0.84 -6.28 3.89
N THR A 224 -1.38 -7.40 4.40
CA THR A 224 -2.79 -7.56 4.72
C THR A 224 -3.10 -6.82 6.01
N GLY A 225 -4.37 -6.48 6.27
CA GLY A 225 -4.74 -5.65 7.40
C GLY A 225 -5.68 -6.33 8.39
N ASN A 226 -5.15 -7.13 9.33
CA ASN A 226 -5.93 -7.52 10.51
C ASN A 226 -5.77 -6.44 11.58
N CYS A 227 -6.53 -5.33 11.44
CA CYS A 227 -6.42 -4.17 12.32
C CYS A 227 -7.29 -4.33 13.56
N HIS A 228 -6.73 -4.00 14.74
CA HIS A 228 -7.43 -4.07 16.01
C HIS A 228 -7.78 -2.68 16.56
N ILE A 229 -8.87 -2.62 17.32
CA ILE A 229 -9.21 -1.48 18.17
C ILE A 229 -9.40 -2.00 19.60
N TYR A 230 -8.54 -1.53 20.51
CA TYR A 230 -8.69 -1.78 21.94
C TYR A 230 -9.51 -0.68 22.59
N VAL A 231 -10.57 -1.05 23.29
CA VAL A 231 -11.39 -0.15 24.11
C VAL A 231 -11.04 -0.37 25.58
N ASP A 232 -10.38 0.61 26.17
CA ASP A 232 -9.85 0.59 27.52
C ASP A 232 -10.96 0.81 28.59
N ALA A 233 -10.65 0.53 29.83
CA ALA A 233 -11.59 0.60 30.98
C ALA A 233 -12.21 1.99 31.16
N ASP A 234 -11.50 3.07 30.83
CA ASP A 234 -11.92 4.45 30.98
C ASP A 234 -12.29 5.15 29.66
N ALA A 235 -12.54 4.37 28.62
CA ALA A 235 -12.88 4.90 27.30
C ALA A 235 -14.21 5.68 27.30
N ASP A 236 -14.29 6.74 26.49
CA ASP A 236 -15.55 7.37 26.12
C ASP A 236 -16.33 6.46 25.17
N PHE A 237 -17.48 5.96 25.60
CA PHE A 237 -18.27 4.98 24.83
C PHE A 237 -18.82 5.54 23.52
N ASP A 238 -19.26 6.79 23.50
CA ASP A 238 -19.81 7.40 22.28
C ASP A 238 -18.71 7.62 21.24
N MET A 239 -17.53 8.03 21.68
CA MET A 239 -16.35 8.13 20.84
C MET A 239 -15.94 6.75 20.31
N ALA A 240 -15.89 5.73 21.17
CA ALA A 240 -15.53 4.37 20.79
C ALA A 240 -16.49 3.80 19.73
N ILE A 241 -17.80 3.93 19.92
CA ILE A 241 -18.79 3.47 18.94
C ILE A 241 -18.62 4.17 17.59
N ARG A 242 -18.44 5.50 17.58
CA ARG A 242 -18.23 6.25 16.33
C ARG A 242 -16.98 5.80 15.59
N ILE A 243 -15.87 5.59 16.30
CA ILE A 243 -14.61 5.14 15.72
C ILE A 243 -14.74 3.72 15.17
N ILE A 244 -15.30 2.79 15.93
CA ILE A 244 -15.47 1.39 15.53
C ILE A 244 -16.40 1.28 14.31
N LEU A 245 -17.54 1.98 14.31
CA LEU A 245 -18.45 2.01 13.17
C LEU A 245 -17.73 2.54 11.90
N ASN A 246 -17.02 3.66 12.03
CA ASN A 246 -16.24 4.19 10.91
C ASN A 246 -15.20 3.19 10.43
N ALA A 247 -14.40 2.63 11.35
CA ALA A 247 -13.32 1.71 11.03
C ALA A 247 -13.82 0.42 10.36
N LYS A 248 -15.00 -0.09 10.73
CA LYS A 248 -15.55 -1.33 10.17
C LYS A 248 -16.43 -1.12 8.94
N THR A 249 -17.27 -0.07 8.92
CA THR A 249 -18.39 -0.01 7.96
C THR A 249 -18.23 1.00 6.83
N GLN A 250 -17.27 1.94 6.91
CA GLN A 250 -17.03 2.91 5.84
C GLN A 250 -16.61 2.21 4.52
N ARG A 251 -15.71 1.22 4.62
CA ARG A 251 -15.25 0.41 3.48
C ARG A 251 -14.63 -0.88 4.00
N VAL A 252 -15.31 -2.01 3.82
CA VAL A 252 -14.90 -3.30 4.39
C VAL A 252 -13.75 -3.99 3.66
N GLY A 253 -13.62 -3.78 2.34
CA GLY A 253 -12.66 -4.48 1.49
C GLY A 253 -11.28 -3.80 1.39
N VAL A 254 -10.78 -3.20 2.47
CA VAL A 254 -9.50 -2.50 2.53
C VAL A 254 -8.71 -2.89 3.79
N CYS A 255 -7.38 -2.90 3.66
CA CYS A 255 -6.46 -3.40 4.68
C CYS A 255 -6.43 -2.60 6.00
N ASN A 256 -6.92 -1.36 6.01
CA ASN A 256 -7.00 -0.51 7.22
C ASN A 256 -8.38 -0.53 7.88
N ALA A 257 -9.31 -1.41 7.42
CA ALA A 257 -10.58 -1.64 8.11
C ALA A 257 -10.35 -2.41 9.42
N CYS A 258 -11.16 -2.11 10.45
CA CYS A 258 -11.12 -2.88 11.68
C CYS A 258 -11.63 -4.31 11.44
N GLU A 259 -10.88 -5.31 11.89
CA GLU A 259 -11.23 -6.73 11.78
C GLU A 259 -11.40 -7.39 13.15
N SER A 260 -10.77 -6.82 14.19
CA SER A 260 -10.82 -7.35 15.54
C SER A 260 -10.99 -6.24 16.59
N LEU A 261 -11.84 -6.47 17.58
CA LEU A 261 -12.01 -5.62 18.76
C LEU A 261 -11.44 -6.31 19.98
N VAL A 262 -10.74 -5.55 20.80
CA VAL A 262 -10.27 -5.97 22.12
C VAL A 262 -10.95 -5.08 23.15
N ILE A 263 -11.70 -5.65 24.11
CA ILE A 263 -12.51 -4.90 25.05
C ILE A 263 -12.07 -5.21 26.49
N HIS A 264 -11.84 -4.16 27.28
CA HIS A 264 -11.54 -4.36 28.69
C HIS A 264 -12.75 -4.97 29.43
N GLU A 265 -12.54 -6.04 30.18
CA GLU A 265 -13.64 -6.82 30.81
C GLU A 265 -14.54 -6.00 31.74
N SER A 266 -13.99 -4.97 32.42
CA SER A 266 -14.73 -4.13 33.33
C SER A 266 -15.84 -3.28 32.71
N ILE A 267 -15.80 -3.10 31.40
CA ILE A 267 -16.79 -2.30 30.64
C ILE A 267 -17.72 -3.17 29.81
N CYS A 268 -17.52 -4.48 29.74
CA CYS A 268 -18.28 -5.38 28.88
C CYS A 268 -19.79 -5.22 29.06
N ASP A 269 -20.30 -5.29 30.32
CA ASP A 269 -21.72 -5.24 30.63
C ASP A 269 -22.40 -3.92 30.21
N SER A 270 -21.66 -2.82 30.20
CA SER A 270 -22.20 -1.48 29.94
C SER A 270 -21.95 -1.01 28.50
N PHE A 271 -20.87 -1.47 27.86
CA PHE A 271 -20.44 -1.04 26.56
C PHE A 271 -20.91 -1.97 25.42
N LEU A 272 -20.71 -3.31 25.57
CA LEU A 272 -21.01 -4.26 24.51
C LEU A 272 -22.47 -4.23 24.02
N PRO A 273 -23.51 -4.13 24.87
CA PRO A 273 -24.89 -4.03 24.38
C PRO A 273 -25.13 -2.81 23.49
N LYS A 274 -24.54 -1.67 23.83
CA LYS A 274 -24.65 -0.42 23.02
C LYS A 274 -23.91 -0.55 21.69
N LEU A 275 -22.69 -1.07 21.72
CA LEU A 275 -21.89 -1.31 20.53
C LEU A 275 -22.59 -2.30 19.60
N TYR A 276 -23.10 -3.40 20.15
CA TYR A 276 -23.81 -4.42 19.38
C TYR A 276 -25.03 -3.87 18.65
N GLN A 277 -25.85 -3.07 19.34
CA GLN A 277 -26.98 -2.42 18.70
C GLN A 277 -26.55 -1.59 17.48
N ALA A 278 -25.49 -0.80 17.62
CA ALA A 278 -24.98 0.05 16.55
C ALA A 278 -24.38 -0.76 15.38
N LEU A 279 -23.69 -1.86 15.65
CA LEU A 279 -23.13 -2.76 14.65
C LEU A 279 -24.21 -3.57 13.91
N ARG A 280 -25.24 -4.01 14.64
CA ARG A 280 -26.39 -4.72 14.07
C ARG A 280 -27.16 -3.87 13.06
N GLU A 281 -27.31 -2.57 13.30
CA GLU A 281 -27.92 -1.63 12.35
C GLU A 281 -27.15 -1.53 11.02
N LYS A 282 -25.91 -2.03 10.98
CA LYS A 282 -25.02 -2.10 9.81
C LYS A 282 -24.80 -3.52 9.30
N ASP A 283 -25.60 -4.49 9.76
CA ASP A 283 -25.50 -5.91 9.40
C ASP A 283 -24.11 -6.52 9.67
N VAL A 284 -23.39 -6.06 10.71
CA VAL A 284 -22.08 -6.61 11.07
C VAL A 284 -22.26 -7.89 11.91
N GLU A 285 -21.74 -9.01 11.41
CA GLU A 285 -21.64 -10.28 12.13
C GLU A 285 -20.48 -10.22 13.12
N ILE A 286 -20.74 -10.63 14.37
CA ILE A 286 -19.74 -10.61 15.45
C ILE A 286 -19.38 -12.03 15.86
N HIS A 287 -18.08 -12.31 15.91
CA HIS A 287 -17.49 -13.52 16.48
C HIS A 287 -16.91 -13.18 17.84
N ALA A 288 -17.54 -13.65 18.92
CA ALA A 288 -17.25 -13.23 20.29
C ALA A 288 -16.62 -14.34 21.13
N ASP A 289 -15.67 -14.00 22.01
CA ASP A 289 -15.17 -14.93 23.03
C ASP A 289 -16.26 -15.23 24.08
N ASP A 290 -16.02 -16.19 24.97
CA ASP A 290 -16.99 -16.66 25.95
C ASP A 290 -17.55 -15.54 26.83
N ARG A 291 -16.76 -14.53 27.19
CA ARG A 291 -17.19 -13.41 28.05
C ARG A 291 -18.07 -12.44 27.27
N ALA A 292 -17.66 -12.03 26.07
CA ALA A 292 -18.45 -11.13 25.22
C ALA A 292 -19.72 -11.84 24.71
N PHE A 293 -19.68 -13.13 24.50
CA PHE A 293 -20.83 -13.94 24.07
C PHE A 293 -22.00 -13.86 25.03
N LEU A 294 -21.74 -13.71 26.33
CA LEU A 294 -22.79 -13.55 27.34
C LEU A 294 -23.55 -12.23 27.25
N GLU A 295 -22.93 -11.20 26.63
CA GLU A 295 -23.49 -9.84 26.54
C GLU A 295 -24.14 -9.53 25.21
N ILE A 296 -23.96 -10.41 24.19
CA ILE A 296 -24.36 -10.16 22.82
C ILE A 296 -25.24 -11.28 22.29
N ASP A 297 -26.56 -11.02 22.21
CA ASP A 297 -27.49 -11.97 21.61
C ASP A 297 -27.30 -12.11 20.09
N GLY A 298 -27.12 -13.36 19.61
CA GLY A 298 -27.04 -13.66 18.19
C GLY A 298 -25.65 -13.47 17.57
N CYS A 299 -24.60 -13.34 18.39
CA CYS A 299 -23.22 -13.46 17.91
C CYS A 299 -22.81 -14.92 17.68
N VAL A 300 -21.72 -15.14 16.98
CA VAL A 300 -21.09 -16.43 16.72
C VAL A 300 -19.98 -16.66 17.74
N PRO A 301 -19.81 -17.88 18.31
CA PRO A 301 -18.65 -18.16 19.15
C PRO A 301 -17.35 -18.02 18.34
N ALA A 302 -16.41 -17.21 18.84
CA ALA A 302 -15.11 -17.03 18.22
C ALA A 302 -14.23 -18.27 18.41
N THR A 303 -13.45 -18.56 17.38
CA THR A 303 -12.35 -19.52 17.43
C THR A 303 -11.01 -18.79 17.44
N GLU A 304 -9.92 -19.48 17.75
CA GLU A 304 -8.56 -18.91 17.72
C GLU A 304 -8.23 -18.31 16.33
N ALA A 305 -8.75 -18.90 15.26
CA ALA A 305 -8.53 -18.43 13.90
C ALA A 305 -9.19 -17.06 13.61
N ASP A 306 -10.31 -16.76 14.29
CA ASP A 306 -11.04 -15.51 14.09
C ASP A 306 -10.21 -14.28 14.45
N TYR A 307 -9.36 -14.38 15.50
CA TYR A 307 -8.53 -13.26 15.95
C TYR A 307 -7.41 -12.87 14.97
N GLY A 308 -6.98 -13.81 14.10
CA GLY A 308 -5.96 -13.57 13.08
C GLY A 308 -6.53 -13.42 11.66
N THR A 309 -7.86 -13.29 11.51
CA THR A 309 -8.51 -13.31 10.20
C THR A 309 -8.82 -11.91 9.70
N GLU A 310 -8.30 -11.56 8.51
CA GLU A 310 -8.76 -10.42 7.73
C GLU A 310 -10.03 -10.83 6.96
N TYR A 311 -11.21 -10.51 7.49
CA TYR A 311 -12.50 -10.93 6.92
C TYR A 311 -12.84 -10.25 5.58
N LEU A 312 -12.45 -8.99 5.41
CA LEU A 312 -12.81 -8.15 4.25
C LEU A 312 -14.34 -8.08 4.00
N ALA A 313 -15.11 -8.23 5.05
CA ALA A 313 -16.57 -8.31 5.04
C ALA A 313 -17.14 -7.56 6.26
N LEU A 314 -18.47 -7.44 6.34
CA LEU A 314 -19.18 -6.94 7.54
C LEU A 314 -19.13 -8.00 8.65
N LYS A 315 -17.92 -8.35 9.08
CA LYS A 315 -17.62 -9.31 10.15
C LYS A 315 -16.47 -8.78 10.99
N LEU A 316 -16.47 -9.05 12.27
CA LEU A 316 -15.36 -8.77 13.18
C LEU A 316 -15.31 -9.76 14.35
N SER A 317 -14.11 -9.94 14.91
CA SER A 317 -13.93 -10.69 16.15
C SER A 317 -13.94 -9.75 17.36
N VAL A 318 -14.36 -10.28 18.51
CA VAL A 318 -14.33 -9.59 19.81
C VAL A 318 -13.62 -10.46 20.83
N LYS A 319 -12.57 -9.92 21.44
CA LYS A 319 -11.80 -10.51 22.53
C LYS A 319 -11.94 -9.64 23.77
N THR A 320 -12.23 -10.24 24.91
CA THR A 320 -12.21 -9.57 26.23
C THR A 320 -10.87 -9.79 26.91
N VAL A 321 -10.40 -8.77 27.62
CA VAL A 321 -9.11 -8.78 28.32
C VAL A 321 -9.23 -8.12 29.68
N SER A 322 -8.40 -8.54 30.64
CA SER A 322 -8.40 -8.04 32.02
C SER A 322 -7.48 -6.83 32.24
N SER A 323 -6.60 -6.53 31.29
CA SER A 323 -5.62 -5.43 31.41
C SER A 323 -5.11 -4.94 30.06
N LEU A 324 -4.45 -3.76 30.09
CA LEU A 324 -3.74 -3.20 28.93
C LEU A 324 -2.63 -4.13 28.41
N GLU A 325 -1.89 -4.77 29.30
CA GLU A 325 -0.79 -5.69 28.94
C GLU A 325 -1.33 -6.92 28.20
N GLU A 326 -2.47 -7.45 28.63
CA GLU A 326 -3.14 -8.55 27.94
C GLU A 326 -3.63 -8.11 26.55
N ALA A 327 -4.19 -6.89 26.44
CA ALA A 327 -4.61 -6.31 25.16
C ALA A 327 -3.42 -6.19 24.19
N ILE A 328 -2.31 -5.61 24.63
CA ILE A 328 -1.08 -5.46 23.84
C ILE A 328 -0.54 -6.84 23.42
N GLY A 329 -0.51 -7.80 24.36
CA GLY A 329 -0.04 -9.16 24.07
C GLY A 329 -0.92 -9.86 23.03
N HIS A 330 -2.25 -9.71 23.11
CA HIS A 330 -3.20 -10.24 22.14
C HIS A 330 -3.00 -9.58 20.76
N ILE A 331 -2.97 -8.24 20.71
CA ILE A 331 -2.79 -7.49 19.45
C ILE A 331 -1.47 -7.87 18.77
N ASN A 332 -0.35 -7.85 19.50
CA ASN A 332 0.96 -8.20 18.96
C ASN A 332 1.06 -9.66 18.46
N ARG A 333 0.21 -10.55 18.98
CA ARG A 333 0.14 -11.95 18.52
C ARG A 333 -0.63 -12.12 17.22
N TYR A 334 -1.72 -11.36 17.02
CA TYR A 334 -2.67 -11.60 15.91
C TYR A 334 -2.66 -10.52 14.84
N ASN A 335 -2.04 -9.36 15.09
CA ASN A 335 -1.97 -8.31 14.10
C ASN A 335 -1.09 -8.71 12.89
N THR A 336 -1.23 -7.96 11.83
CA THR A 336 -0.39 -8.08 10.62
C THR A 336 0.66 -6.97 10.54
N GLY A 337 0.87 -6.22 11.61
CA GLY A 337 1.79 -5.07 11.65
C GLY A 337 1.27 -3.85 10.90
N HIS A 338 -0.05 -3.76 10.61
CA HIS A 338 -0.61 -2.71 9.76
C HIS A 338 -1.04 -1.48 10.57
N SER A 339 -2.18 -1.54 11.25
CA SER A 339 -2.77 -0.37 11.93
C SER A 339 -3.56 -0.80 13.15
N GLU A 340 -3.19 -0.26 14.31
CA GLU A 340 -3.78 -0.61 15.59
C GLU A 340 -4.24 0.64 16.34
N ALA A 341 -5.31 0.58 17.11
CA ALA A 341 -5.83 1.72 17.84
C ALA A 341 -6.18 1.37 19.28
N ILE A 342 -5.98 2.33 20.19
CA ILE A 342 -6.54 2.34 21.54
C ILE A 342 -7.54 3.48 21.68
N ILE A 343 -8.65 3.22 22.38
CA ILE A 343 -9.59 4.25 22.80
C ILE A 343 -9.53 4.33 24.31
N THR A 344 -9.04 5.45 24.83
CA THR A 344 -8.78 5.65 26.25
C THR A 344 -8.77 7.13 26.61
N ASN A 345 -9.12 7.46 27.86
CA ASN A 345 -8.89 8.77 28.47
C ASN A 345 -7.65 8.77 29.37
N ASN A 346 -6.96 7.63 29.49
CA ASN A 346 -5.76 7.48 30.31
C ASN A 346 -4.48 7.72 29.47
N GLU A 347 -3.83 8.85 29.67
CA GLU A 347 -2.62 9.23 28.94
C GLU A 347 -1.43 8.25 29.15
N ALA A 348 -1.35 7.61 30.34
CA ALA A 348 -0.31 6.62 30.59
C ALA A 348 -0.56 5.33 29.79
N HIS A 349 -1.81 4.88 29.69
CA HIS A 349 -2.20 3.75 28.86
C HIS A 349 -1.98 4.06 27.37
N ALA A 350 -2.37 5.25 26.92
CA ALA A 350 -2.14 5.71 25.55
C ALA A 350 -0.65 5.63 25.19
N ARG A 351 0.24 6.16 26.03
CA ARG A 351 1.69 6.13 25.81
C ARG A 351 2.24 4.70 25.79
N THR A 352 1.85 3.86 26.75
CA THR A 352 2.28 2.46 26.81
C THR A 352 1.85 1.70 25.55
N PHE A 353 0.63 1.93 25.06
CA PHE A 353 0.11 1.32 23.86
C PHE A 353 0.90 1.77 22.61
N LEU A 354 1.16 3.08 22.46
CA LEU A 354 1.96 3.63 21.37
C LEU A 354 3.38 3.06 21.34
N ASP A 355 3.98 2.82 22.50
CA ASP A 355 5.37 2.35 22.62
C ASP A 355 5.49 0.83 22.43
N GLN A 356 4.48 0.03 22.78
CA GLN A 356 4.59 -1.42 22.88
C GLN A 356 3.84 -2.20 21.80
N VAL A 357 2.91 -1.57 21.09
CA VAL A 357 2.22 -2.22 19.96
C VAL A 357 3.08 -2.15 18.72
N ASP A 358 3.39 -3.32 18.15
CA ASP A 358 4.25 -3.44 16.98
C ASP A 358 3.40 -3.40 15.69
N ALA A 359 3.14 -2.20 15.21
CA ALA A 359 2.45 -1.95 13.94
C ALA A 359 3.06 -0.76 13.20
N ALA A 360 2.76 -0.64 11.92
CA ALA A 360 3.21 0.48 11.09
C ALA A 360 2.55 1.80 11.52
N CYS A 361 1.28 1.74 11.95
CA CYS A 361 0.53 2.90 12.42
C CYS A 361 -0.19 2.54 13.72
N VAL A 362 0.04 3.32 14.77
CA VAL A 362 -0.59 3.13 16.09
C VAL A 362 -1.33 4.40 16.46
N TYR A 363 -2.60 4.27 16.82
CA TYR A 363 -3.51 5.39 17.03
C TYR A 363 -4.02 5.48 18.47
N VAL A 364 -4.23 6.68 18.93
CA VAL A 364 -4.98 6.98 20.14
C VAL A 364 -6.22 7.77 19.73
N ASN A 365 -7.40 7.27 20.11
CA ASN A 365 -8.70 7.93 19.89
C ASN A 365 -8.99 8.32 18.44
N ALA A 366 -8.52 7.52 17.48
CA ALA A 366 -8.75 7.73 16.06
C ALA A 366 -8.97 6.41 15.32
N SER A 367 -9.65 6.50 14.17
CA SER A 367 -9.96 5.35 13.32
C SER A 367 -8.71 4.85 12.58
N THR A 368 -8.55 3.53 12.47
CA THR A 368 -7.51 2.90 11.66
C THR A 368 -7.63 3.25 10.17
N ARG A 369 -8.81 3.73 9.72
CA ARG A 369 -9.06 4.19 8.35
C ARG A 369 -8.18 5.36 7.90
N PHE A 370 -7.57 6.08 8.82
CA PHE A 370 -6.62 7.15 8.49
C PHE A 370 -5.26 6.65 7.98
N THR A 371 -4.97 5.35 8.02
CA THR A 371 -3.74 4.81 7.40
C THR A 371 -3.88 4.81 5.87
N ASP A 372 -3.64 5.96 5.28
CA ASP A 372 -3.82 6.23 3.86
C ASP A 372 -2.87 7.37 3.46
N GLY A 373 -2.28 7.31 2.25
CA GLY A 373 -1.31 8.30 1.81
C GLY A 373 -1.88 9.71 1.66
N PHE A 374 -3.15 9.85 1.27
CA PHE A 374 -3.79 11.16 1.19
C PHE A 374 -4.09 11.72 2.57
N GLU A 375 -4.60 10.90 3.49
CA GLU A 375 -4.90 11.29 4.86
C GLU A 375 -3.62 11.68 5.63
N PHE A 376 -2.49 11.03 5.34
CA PHE A 376 -1.17 11.37 5.92
C PHE A 376 -0.50 12.58 5.24
N GLY A 377 -1.10 13.12 4.18
CA GLY A 377 -0.52 14.25 3.45
C GLY A 377 0.64 13.86 2.51
N PHE A 378 0.82 12.57 2.24
CA PHE A 378 1.82 12.07 1.28
C PHE A 378 1.33 12.15 -0.17
N GLY A 379 0.05 12.45 -0.39
CA GLY A 379 -0.63 12.49 -1.67
C GLY A 379 -1.02 11.10 -2.14
N ALA A 380 -0.28 10.52 -3.07
CA ALA A 380 -0.52 9.15 -3.54
C ALA A 380 0.38 8.14 -2.81
N GLU A 381 -0.04 6.88 -2.78
CA GLU A 381 0.74 5.77 -2.24
C GLU A 381 0.72 4.55 -3.17
N ILE A 382 1.77 3.75 -3.12
CA ILE A 382 1.81 2.46 -3.81
C ILE A 382 1.31 1.31 -2.93
N GLY A 383 1.00 1.58 -1.69
CA GLY A 383 0.45 0.67 -0.68
C GLY A 383 1.02 0.91 0.70
N ILE A 384 0.54 0.11 1.65
CA ILE A 384 0.95 0.15 3.05
C ILE A 384 1.93 -0.99 3.29
N SER A 385 3.17 -0.67 3.65
CA SER A 385 4.15 -1.70 4.06
C SER A 385 4.04 -2.00 5.53
N THR A 386 4.04 -3.29 5.86
CA THR A 386 3.99 -3.77 7.26
C THR A 386 5.34 -4.31 7.75
N GLN A 387 6.34 -4.37 6.87
CA GLN A 387 7.69 -4.84 7.24
C GLN A 387 8.49 -3.78 8.00
N MET A 388 9.47 -4.21 8.77
CA MET A 388 10.34 -3.29 9.54
C MET A 388 11.48 -2.71 8.72
N LEU A 389 11.95 -3.43 7.69
CA LEU A 389 13.09 -3.01 6.88
C LEU A 389 12.66 -2.09 5.75
N HIS A 390 13.35 -0.96 5.58
CA HIS A 390 13.16 0.11 4.61
C HIS A 390 11.87 0.90 4.88
N ALA A 391 10.77 0.70 4.09
CA ALA A 391 9.53 1.42 4.25
C ALA A 391 8.59 0.72 5.23
N ARG A 392 7.93 1.47 6.10
CA ARG A 392 6.89 0.98 7.01
C ARG A 392 5.75 2.00 7.06
N GLY A 393 4.52 1.55 6.84
CA GLY A 393 3.34 2.42 6.67
C GLY A 393 3.06 2.80 5.22
N PRO A 394 2.28 3.87 4.96
CA PRO A 394 1.97 4.33 3.61
C PRO A 394 3.22 4.67 2.80
N MET A 395 3.37 4.06 1.63
CA MET A 395 4.54 4.24 0.78
C MET A 395 4.28 5.30 -0.30
N GLY A 396 4.65 6.53 -0.02
CA GLY A 396 4.65 7.64 -0.98
C GLY A 396 5.97 7.73 -1.76
N LEU A 397 6.26 8.93 -2.27
CA LEU A 397 7.45 9.17 -3.10
C LEU A 397 8.77 8.94 -2.35
N LYS A 398 8.84 9.29 -1.05
CA LYS A 398 10.07 9.18 -0.25
C LYS A 398 10.47 7.73 -0.02
N GLU A 399 9.50 6.84 0.14
CA GLU A 399 9.68 5.40 0.37
C GLU A 399 10.16 4.68 -0.90
N LEU A 400 9.94 5.27 -2.09
CA LEU A 400 10.49 4.80 -3.36
C LEU A 400 11.91 5.32 -3.66
N THR A 401 12.59 5.81 -2.62
CA THR A 401 13.97 6.31 -2.69
C THR A 401 14.84 5.68 -1.59
N SER A 402 16.14 5.76 -1.79
CA SER A 402 17.15 5.46 -0.80
C SER A 402 18.05 6.69 -0.62
N TYR A 403 19.23 6.52 -0.08
CA TYR A 403 20.22 7.60 0.03
C TYR A 403 21.61 7.12 -0.33
N LYS A 404 22.46 8.09 -0.71
CA LYS A 404 23.90 7.89 -0.81
C LYS A 404 24.63 9.02 -0.07
N TYR A 405 25.87 8.77 0.29
CA TYR A 405 26.74 9.81 0.82
C TYR A 405 27.50 10.50 -0.32
N THR A 406 27.47 11.82 -0.34
CA THR A 406 28.33 12.66 -1.18
C THR A 406 29.36 13.34 -0.30
N ILE A 407 30.64 13.19 -0.69
CA ILE A 407 31.76 13.64 0.12
C ILE A 407 32.56 14.65 -0.68
N ARG A 408 32.75 15.83 -0.09
CA ARG A 408 33.62 16.88 -0.65
C ARG A 408 34.86 17.07 0.22
N GLY A 409 35.99 16.99 -0.41
CA GLY A 409 37.29 17.20 0.23
C GLY A 409 38.14 18.21 -0.51
N ASN A 410 39.33 18.45 0.04
CA ASN A 410 40.35 19.33 -0.51
C ASN A 410 41.74 18.64 -0.40
N GLY A 411 41.80 17.38 -0.88
CA GLY A 411 43.05 16.60 -0.88
C GLY A 411 43.34 15.79 0.39
N GLN A 412 42.37 15.62 1.30
CA GLN A 412 42.55 14.80 2.50
C GLN A 412 42.86 13.35 2.18
N THR A 413 43.85 12.80 2.87
CA THR A 413 44.24 11.39 2.82
C THR A 413 44.02 10.72 4.16
N ARG A 414 43.81 9.41 4.16
CA ARG A 414 43.77 8.62 5.39
C ARG A 414 45.18 8.14 5.73
N SER A 415 45.63 8.44 6.95
CA SER A 415 46.88 7.88 7.52
C SER A 415 46.70 6.43 7.89
#